data_a12998016fcbc80b810cb99d8cc22e99
#
_entry.id   a12998016fcbc80b810cb99d8cc22e99
#
_cell.length_a   1.000
_cell.length_b   1.000
_cell.length_c   1.000
_cell.angle_alpha   90.00
_cell.angle_beta   90.00
_cell.angle_gamma   90.00
#
_symmetry.space_group_name_H-M   'P 1'
#
loop_
_entity.id
_entity.type
_entity.pdbx_description
1 polymer ?
#
loop_
_entity_poly.entity_id
_entity_poly.type
_entity_poly.pdbx_seq_one_letter_code
_entity_poly.pdbx_strand_id
1 'polypeptide(L)'
;MTQNHLKPDSSLLDKKLNGVLFLKKPRQGENPLNWYSSKIAGVPFILRNLLTLQRAGINNLAVFYEDPNDDLKKSFDILLQDSRLLKKIVWIPNILAFKEWIQNNTSSVYIFNGSFLYDKKELFTLIHSEPSKRNDAVVSINSENLENL
;
A
#
# COMPACT_ATOMS: atom_id res chain seq x y z
N MET A 1 -39.48 -4.67 -6.93
CA MET A 1 -38.44 -3.64 -6.82
C MET A 1 -37.10 -4.16 -7.29
N THR A 2 -36.46 -3.41 -8.06
CA THR A 2 -35.28 -3.85 -8.77
C THR A 2 -34.01 -3.11 -8.32
N GLN A 3 -34.11 -2.41 -7.21
CA GLN A 3 -33.00 -1.60 -6.73
C GLN A 3 -31.77 -2.42 -6.33
N ASN A 4 -31.96 -3.70 -6.00
CA ASN A 4 -30.82 -4.53 -5.57
C ASN A 4 -29.81 -4.76 -6.69
N HIS A 5 -30.21 -4.72 -7.94
CA HIS A 5 -29.29 -4.89 -9.05
C HIS A 5 -28.41 -3.65 -9.27
N LEU A 6 -28.77 -2.50 -8.69
CA LEU A 6 -27.97 -1.28 -8.76
C LEU A 6 -26.90 -1.23 -7.70
N LYS A 7 -26.98 -2.07 -6.67
CA LYS A 7 -25.96 -2.15 -5.65
C LYS A 7 -24.80 -2.99 -6.16
N PRO A 8 -23.55 -2.56 -5.94
CA PRO A 8 -22.41 -3.42 -6.19
C PRO A 8 -22.57 -4.74 -5.45
N ASP A 9 -22.02 -5.80 -5.99
CA ASP A 9 -21.99 -7.07 -5.31
C ASP A 9 -21.35 -6.86 -3.94
N SER A 10 -22.05 -7.21 -2.87
CA SER A 10 -21.54 -7.04 -1.51
C SER A 10 -20.25 -7.82 -1.27
N SER A 11 -20.05 -8.95 -1.96
CA SER A 11 -18.83 -9.71 -1.87
C SER A 11 -17.62 -8.94 -2.42
N LEU A 12 -17.83 -8.09 -3.44
CA LEU A 12 -16.76 -7.24 -3.97
C LEU A 12 -16.47 -6.05 -3.06
N LEU A 13 -17.52 -5.46 -2.46
CA LEU A 13 -17.37 -4.36 -1.52
C LEU A 13 -16.68 -4.79 -0.23
N ASP A 14 -17.03 -6.00 0.25
CA ASP A 14 -16.48 -6.55 1.48
C ASP A 14 -15.17 -7.28 1.27
N LYS A 15 -14.75 -7.44 0.02
CA LYS A 15 -13.49 -8.11 -0.28
C LYS A 15 -12.33 -7.30 0.26
N LYS A 16 -11.57 -7.94 1.15
CA LYS A 16 -10.38 -7.32 1.70
C LYS A 16 -9.25 -7.39 0.68
N LEU A 17 -8.82 -6.23 0.20
CA LEU A 17 -7.66 -6.09 -0.66
C LEU A 17 -6.51 -5.55 0.16
N ASN A 18 -5.48 -6.38 0.31
CA ASN A 18 -4.33 -6.07 1.14
C ASN A 18 -3.21 -5.49 0.28
N GLY A 19 -2.62 -4.40 0.72
CA GLY A 19 -1.51 -3.78 0.02
C GLY A 19 -0.45 -3.25 0.95
N VAL A 20 0.80 -3.38 0.53
CA VAL A 20 1.95 -2.81 1.23
C VAL A 20 2.63 -1.82 0.32
N LEU A 21 2.79 -0.60 0.79
CA LEU A 21 3.63 0.39 0.13
C LEU A 21 5.06 0.19 0.62
N PHE A 22 5.90 -0.32 -0.25
CA PHE A 22 7.28 -0.66 0.07
C PHE A 22 8.17 0.55 -0.17
N LEU A 23 8.67 1.16 0.90
CA LEU A 23 9.54 2.31 0.81
C LEU A 23 10.99 1.85 0.66
N LYS A 24 11.58 2.12 -0.47
CA LYS A 24 12.99 1.86 -0.70
C LYS A 24 13.83 2.96 -0.05
N LYS A 25 15.02 2.59 0.40
CA LYS A 25 15.98 3.57 0.86
C LYS A 25 16.40 4.43 -0.34
N PRO A 26 16.38 5.76 -0.21
CA PRO A 26 16.86 6.63 -1.28
C PRO A 26 18.35 6.45 -1.51
N ARG A 27 18.85 7.09 -2.57
CA ARG A 27 20.27 7.05 -2.88
C ARG A 27 21.09 7.55 -1.70
N GLN A 28 22.35 7.07 -1.64
CA GLN A 28 23.30 7.47 -0.60
C GLN A 28 23.36 9.01 -0.51
N GLY A 29 23.22 9.52 0.71
CA GLY A 29 23.23 10.95 0.97
C GLY A 29 21.85 11.62 0.93
N GLU A 30 20.80 10.95 0.45
CA GLU A 30 19.45 11.46 0.47
C GLU A 30 18.73 11.06 1.76
N ASN A 31 18.01 12.00 2.34
CA ASN A 31 17.24 11.76 3.55
C ASN A 31 15.87 11.16 3.18
N PRO A 32 15.53 9.96 3.67
CA PRO A 32 14.25 9.32 3.34
C PRO A 32 13.05 10.14 3.78
N LEU A 33 13.13 10.83 4.91
CA LEU A 33 12.03 11.70 5.35
C LEU A 33 11.78 12.81 4.31
N ASN A 34 12.83 13.46 3.86
CA ASN A 34 12.70 14.53 2.86
C ASN A 34 12.14 13.99 1.54
N TRP A 35 12.60 12.82 1.13
CA TRP A 35 12.14 12.19 -0.11
C TRP A 35 10.64 11.90 -0.06
N TYR A 36 10.19 11.17 0.96
CA TYR A 36 8.81 10.70 1.03
C TYR A 36 7.83 11.75 1.55
N SER A 37 8.30 12.81 2.19
CA SER A 37 7.46 13.93 2.60
C SER A 37 7.42 15.07 1.59
N SER A 38 8.20 15.01 0.51
CA SER A 38 8.16 16.00 -0.55
C SER A 38 6.77 16.11 -1.14
N LYS A 39 6.29 17.33 -1.30
CA LYS A 39 4.92 17.55 -1.78
C LYS A 39 4.83 17.44 -3.29
N ILE A 40 3.83 16.72 -3.76
CA ILE A 40 3.46 16.64 -5.17
C ILE A 40 2.03 17.16 -5.25
N ALA A 41 1.86 18.27 -5.97
CA ALA A 41 0.58 18.98 -6.04
C ALA A 41 0.00 19.26 -4.64
N GLY A 42 0.86 19.70 -3.72
CA GLY A 42 0.46 20.09 -2.36
C GLY A 42 0.29 18.96 -1.36
N VAL A 43 0.49 17.70 -1.76
CA VAL A 43 0.31 16.55 -0.88
C VAL A 43 1.64 15.80 -0.75
N PRO A 44 2.07 15.44 0.49
CA PRO A 44 3.29 14.64 0.66
C PRO A 44 3.24 13.36 -0.17
N PHE A 45 4.37 13.00 -0.76
CA PHE A 45 4.50 11.88 -1.69
C PHE A 45 3.93 10.58 -1.11
N ILE A 46 4.35 10.22 0.10
CA ILE A 46 3.87 8.99 0.75
C ILE A 46 2.35 9.01 0.93
N LEU A 47 1.81 10.12 1.40
CA LEU A 47 0.36 10.25 1.62
C LEU A 47 -0.39 10.18 0.31
N ARG A 48 0.12 10.83 -0.73
CA ARG A 48 -0.50 10.79 -2.05
C ARG A 48 -0.61 9.35 -2.56
N ASN A 49 0.44 8.56 -2.42
CA ASN A 49 0.40 7.16 -2.83
C ASN A 49 -0.59 6.35 -1.99
N LEU A 50 -0.60 6.53 -0.67
CA LEU A 50 -1.55 5.83 0.19
C LEU A 50 -2.99 6.16 -0.17
N LEU A 51 -3.29 7.42 -0.41
CA LEU A 51 -4.64 7.84 -0.82
C LEU A 51 -5.01 7.28 -2.19
N THR A 52 -4.06 7.24 -3.12
CA THR A 52 -4.30 6.69 -4.45
C THR A 52 -4.58 5.18 -4.38
N LEU A 53 -3.80 4.45 -3.57
CA LEU A 53 -4.03 3.02 -3.35
C LEU A 53 -5.41 2.77 -2.73
N GLN A 54 -5.77 3.56 -1.73
CA GLN A 54 -7.09 3.46 -1.10
C GLN A 54 -8.21 3.69 -2.11
N ARG A 55 -8.09 4.71 -2.95
CA ARG A 55 -9.08 5.01 -3.99
C ARG A 55 -9.17 3.94 -5.06
N ALA A 56 -8.09 3.21 -5.28
CA ALA A 56 -8.08 2.09 -6.23
C ALA A 56 -8.68 0.81 -5.64
N GLY A 57 -9.06 0.82 -4.36
CA GLY A 57 -9.74 -0.29 -3.72
C GLY A 57 -8.92 -1.06 -2.70
N ILE A 58 -7.68 -0.69 -2.46
CA ILE A 58 -6.86 -1.31 -1.41
C ILE A 58 -7.37 -0.78 -0.06
N ASN A 59 -8.07 -1.62 0.68
CA ASN A 59 -8.73 -1.22 1.91
C ASN A 59 -8.01 -1.67 3.18
N ASN A 60 -6.93 -2.42 3.05
CA ASN A 60 -6.06 -2.82 4.16
C ASN A 60 -4.63 -2.49 3.76
N LEU A 61 -4.13 -1.36 4.23
CA LEU A 61 -2.85 -0.80 3.82
C LEU A 61 -1.81 -0.87 4.92
N ALA A 62 -0.60 -1.21 4.52
CA ALA A 62 0.57 -1.14 5.37
C ALA A 62 1.70 -0.41 4.63
N VAL A 63 2.65 0.09 5.39
CA VAL A 63 3.88 0.69 4.86
C VAL A 63 5.05 -0.13 5.38
N PHE A 64 5.92 -0.57 4.50
CA PHE A 64 7.15 -1.26 4.87
C PHE A 64 8.34 -0.33 4.69
N TYR A 65 9.15 -0.19 5.72
CA TYR A 65 10.46 0.46 5.69
C TYR A 65 11.32 -0.14 6.77
N GLU A 66 12.51 -0.61 6.40
CA GLU A 66 13.47 -1.10 7.40
C GLU A 66 13.95 0.08 8.25
N ASP A 67 13.48 0.13 9.48
CA ASP A 67 13.65 1.28 10.37
C ASP A 67 13.94 0.77 11.80
N PRO A 68 15.19 0.34 12.05
CA PRO A 68 15.53 -0.30 13.33
C PRO A 68 15.19 0.53 14.56
N ASN A 69 15.25 1.84 14.44
CA ASN A 69 15.03 2.77 15.55
C ASN A 69 13.66 3.46 15.53
N ASP A 70 12.78 3.07 14.61
CA ASP A 70 11.47 3.70 14.40
C ASP A 70 11.52 5.22 14.15
N ASP A 71 12.66 5.74 13.70
CA ASP A 71 12.85 7.17 13.49
C ASP A 71 11.95 7.71 12.39
N LEU A 72 11.87 6.98 11.27
CA LEU A 72 11.05 7.39 10.14
C LEU A 72 9.57 7.28 10.48
N LYS A 73 9.18 6.24 11.18
CA LYS A 73 7.80 6.03 11.64
C LYS A 73 7.32 7.23 12.46
N LYS A 74 8.13 7.63 13.45
CA LYS A 74 7.80 8.77 14.32
C LYS A 74 7.59 10.05 13.52
N SER A 75 8.42 10.25 12.51
CA SER A 75 8.34 11.43 11.65
C SER A 75 7.09 11.44 10.78
N PHE A 76 6.57 10.27 10.42
CA PHE A 76 5.39 10.16 9.57
C PHE A 76 4.09 9.94 10.33
N ASP A 77 4.12 9.79 11.65
CA ASP A 77 2.92 9.48 12.44
C ASP A 77 1.76 10.46 12.16
N ILE A 78 2.05 11.74 12.06
CA ILE A 78 1.02 12.75 11.78
C ILE A 78 0.43 12.55 10.38
N LEU A 79 1.26 12.27 9.38
CA LEU A 79 0.79 12.04 8.01
C LEU A 79 -0.06 10.78 7.91
N LEU A 80 0.31 9.73 8.65
CA LEU A 80 -0.41 8.46 8.63
C LEU A 80 -1.74 8.52 9.38
N GLN A 81 -1.98 9.59 10.14
CA GLN A 81 -3.24 9.86 10.82
C GLN A 81 -4.15 10.82 10.04
N ASP A 82 -3.79 11.15 8.82
CA ASP A 82 -4.59 12.04 7.98
C ASP A 82 -6.03 11.53 7.87
N SER A 83 -6.98 12.44 8.05
CA SER A 83 -8.40 12.08 8.09
C SER A 83 -8.95 11.50 6.78
N ARG A 84 -8.25 11.71 5.68
CA ARG A 84 -8.64 11.14 4.38
C ARG A 84 -8.33 9.65 4.29
N LEU A 85 -7.45 9.13 5.14
CA LEU A 85 -7.20 7.70 5.25
C LEU A 85 -8.31 7.06 6.07
N LEU A 86 -9.06 6.13 5.46
CA LEU A 86 -10.26 5.56 6.05
C LEU A 86 -9.96 4.56 7.17
N LYS A 87 -8.79 3.95 7.14
CA LYS A 87 -8.35 2.98 8.14
C LYS A 87 -6.93 3.30 8.60
N LYS A 88 -6.60 2.81 9.79
CA LYS A 88 -5.26 2.93 10.31
C LYS A 88 -4.25 2.24 9.39
N ILE A 89 -3.17 2.94 9.09
CA ILE A 89 -2.06 2.38 8.31
C ILE A 89 -1.13 1.61 9.27
N VAL A 90 -0.83 0.37 8.91
CA VAL A 90 0.11 -0.46 9.68
C VAL A 90 1.52 -0.15 9.24
N TRP A 91 2.40 0.13 10.19
CA TRP A 91 3.83 0.31 9.91
C TRP A 91 4.58 -0.99 10.14
N ILE A 92 5.34 -1.42 9.15
CA ILE A 92 6.09 -2.68 9.18
C ILE A 92 7.58 -2.36 9.14
N PRO A 93 8.30 -2.51 10.27
CA PRO A 93 9.69 -2.02 10.36
C PRO A 93 10.77 -3.05 9.96
N ASN A 94 10.39 -4.30 9.72
CA ASN A 94 11.37 -5.35 9.40
C ASN A 94 10.71 -6.51 8.67
N ILE A 95 11.53 -7.40 8.13
CA ILE A 95 11.08 -8.54 7.33
C ILE A 95 10.25 -9.53 8.17
N LEU A 96 10.60 -9.74 9.42
CA LEU A 96 9.86 -10.66 10.29
C LEU A 96 8.42 -10.17 10.48
N ALA A 97 8.26 -8.90 10.82
CA ALA A 97 6.94 -8.29 10.94
C ALA A 97 6.16 -8.32 9.62
N PHE A 98 6.85 -8.18 8.49
CA PHE A 98 6.25 -8.27 7.17
C PHE A 98 5.69 -9.67 6.91
N LYS A 99 6.46 -10.71 7.22
CA LYS A 99 5.99 -12.09 7.08
C LYS A 99 4.79 -12.37 7.97
N GLU A 100 4.81 -11.91 9.21
CA GLU A 100 3.68 -12.05 10.13
C GLU A 100 2.42 -11.35 9.59
N TRP A 101 2.59 -10.15 9.05
CA TRP A 101 1.47 -9.39 8.49
C TRP A 101 0.85 -10.12 7.29
N ILE A 102 1.68 -10.71 6.40
CA ILE A 102 1.18 -11.51 5.28
C ILE A 102 0.44 -12.74 5.78
N GLN A 103 0.99 -13.45 6.77
CA GLN A 103 0.37 -14.66 7.31
C GLN A 103 -0.98 -14.37 7.96
N ASN A 104 -1.14 -13.20 8.56
CA ASN A 104 -2.39 -12.78 9.18
C ASN A 104 -3.46 -12.33 8.18
N ASN A 105 -3.10 -12.18 6.91
CA ASN A 105 -4.01 -11.79 5.85
C ASN A 105 -4.13 -12.94 4.86
N THR A 106 -5.26 -13.63 4.90
CA THR A 106 -5.47 -14.89 4.17
C THR A 106 -5.58 -14.72 2.65
N SER A 107 -5.88 -13.52 2.17
CA SER A 107 -5.95 -13.24 0.75
C SER A 107 -4.61 -12.73 0.22
N SER A 108 -4.49 -12.64 -1.10
CA SER A 108 -3.27 -12.13 -1.73
C SER A 108 -2.94 -10.73 -1.25
N VAL A 109 -1.65 -10.45 -1.13
CA VAL A 109 -1.12 -9.15 -0.77
C VAL A 109 -0.44 -8.55 -1.99
N TYR A 110 -0.78 -7.32 -2.33
CA TYR A 110 -0.12 -6.56 -3.38
C TYR A 110 1.01 -5.74 -2.78
N ILE A 111 2.18 -5.80 -3.38
CA ILE A 111 3.32 -4.99 -2.97
C ILE A 111 3.51 -3.89 -4.01
N PHE A 112 3.51 -2.66 -3.55
CA PHE A 112 3.65 -1.47 -4.38
C PHE A 112 4.98 -0.79 -4.08
N ASN A 113 5.74 -0.51 -5.12
CA ASN A 113 6.98 0.23 -4.97
C ASN A 113 6.67 1.69 -4.62
N GLY A 114 7.09 2.11 -3.43
CA GLY A 114 6.81 3.45 -2.92
C GLY A 114 7.58 4.58 -3.61
N SER A 115 8.53 4.25 -4.48
CA SER A 115 9.29 5.23 -5.24
C SER A 115 8.60 5.67 -6.52
N PHE A 116 7.51 5.02 -6.90
CA PHE A 116 6.72 5.39 -8.08
C PHE A 116 5.54 6.25 -7.68
N LEU A 117 5.14 7.13 -8.58
CA LEU A 117 3.89 7.87 -8.43
C LEU A 117 2.81 7.12 -9.20
N TYR A 118 1.79 6.68 -8.47
CA TYR A 118 0.72 5.88 -9.05
C TYR A 118 -0.45 6.74 -9.52
N ASP A 119 -1.05 6.34 -10.63
CA ASP A 119 -2.31 6.87 -11.11
C ASP A 119 -3.45 5.91 -10.73
N LYS A 120 -4.57 6.46 -10.26
CA LYS A 120 -5.71 5.67 -9.79
C LYS A 120 -6.23 4.70 -10.85
N LYS A 121 -6.36 5.16 -12.11
CA LYS A 121 -6.90 4.33 -13.19
C LYS A 121 -5.95 3.19 -13.53
N GLU A 122 -4.67 3.47 -13.62
CA GLU A 122 -3.66 2.45 -13.88
C GLU A 122 -3.62 1.41 -12.76
N LEU A 123 -3.67 1.85 -11.50
CA LEU A 123 -3.71 0.96 -10.35
C LEU A 123 -4.94 0.07 -10.36
N PHE A 124 -6.09 0.66 -10.59
CA PHE A 124 -7.33 -0.09 -10.65
C PHE A 124 -7.25 -1.19 -11.71
N THR A 125 -6.75 -0.86 -12.90
CA THR A 125 -6.56 -1.82 -13.98
C THR A 125 -5.57 -2.93 -13.58
N LEU A 126 -4.44 -2.57 -12.98
CA LEU A 126 -3.43 -3.54 -12.54
C LEU A 126 -3.96 -4.50 -11.48
N ILE A 127 -4.68 -3.97 -10.50
CA ILE A 127 -5.23 -4.78 -9.39
C ILE A 127 -6.28 -5.76 -9.90
N HIS A 128 -7.12 -5.34 -10.83
CA HIS A 128 -8.22 -6.14 -11.35
C HIS A 128 -7.89 -6.87 -12.65
N SER A 129 -6.65 -6.79 -13.14
CA SER A 129 -6.18 -7.54 -14.30
C SER A 129 -5.54 -8.86 -13.89
N GLU A 130 -5.27 -9.71 -14.89
CA GLU A 130 -4.53 -10.93 -14.65
C GLU A 130 -3.07 -10.61 -14.28
N PRO A 131 -2.43 -11.46 -13.43
CA PRO A 131 -1.06 -11.22 -13.00
C PRO A 131 -0.06 -11.03 -14.15
N SER A 132 -0.26 -11.69 -15.28
CA SER A 132 0.63 -11.59 -16.44
C SER A 132 0.67 -10.19 -17.06
N LYS A 133 -0.32 -9.36 -16.77
CA LYS A 133 -0.40 -7.98 -17.28
C LYS A 133 0.15 -6.93 -16.33
N ARG A 134 0.59 -7.35 -15.14
CA ARG A 134 1.14 -6.44 -14.14
C ARG A 134 2.59 -6.11 -14.47
N ASN A 135 2.99 -4.89 -14.15
CA ASN A 135 4.37 -4.45 -14.32
C ASN A 135 5.18 -4.67 -13.03
N ASP A 136 6.48 -4.35 -13.07
CA ASP A 136 7.39 -4.55 -11.95
C ASP A 136 7.12 -3.63 -10.75
N ALA A 137 6.26 -2.63 -10.91
CA ALA A 137 5.90 -1.72 -9.83
C ALA A 137 4.90 -2.34 -8.85
N VAL A 138 4.21 -3.39 -9.26
CA VAL A 138 3.20 -4.07 -8.46
C VAL A 138 3.42 -5.58 -8.50
N VAL A 139 3.61 -6.18 -7.36
CA VAL A 139 3.81 -7.64 -7.22
C VAL A 139 2.74 -8.19 -6.31
N SER A 140 2.16 -9.32 -6.67
CA SER A 140 1.19 -10.02 -5.82
C SER A 140 1.89 -11.16 -5.09
N ILE A 141 1.72 -11.23 -3.78
CA ILE A 141 2.25 -12.30 -2.94
C ILE A 141 1.11 -12.93 -2.15
N ASN A 142 1.13 -14.25 -2.08
CA ASN A 142 0.23 -15.01 -1.21
C ASN A 142 1.04 -15.86 -0.24
N SER A 143 0.36 -16.60 0.64
CA SER A 143 1.03 -17.43 1.64
C SER A 143 1.91 -18.52 1.02
N GLU A 144 1.59 -18.97 -0.18
CA GLU A 144 2.38 -20.01 -0.88
C GLU A 144 3.73 -19.47 -1.34
N ASN A 145 3.81 -18.17 -1.65
CA ASN A 145 5.02 -17.53 -2.15
C ASN A 145 5.87 -16.91 -1.03
N LEU A 146 5.38 -16.98 0.20
CA LEU A 146 6.00 -16.27 1.31
C LEU A 146 7.45 -16.70 1.58
N GLU A 147 7.75 -17.97 1.35
CA GLU A 147 9.09 -18.52 1.59
C GLU A 147 10.15 -17.96 0.62
N ASN A 148 9.72 -17.35 -0.46
CA ASN A 148 10.61 -16.79 -1.49
C ASN A 148 10.99 -15.33 -1.21
N LEU A 149 10.57 -14.80 -0.08
CA LEU A 149 10.92 -13.43 0.32
C LEU A 149 12.29 -13.31 0.93
#